data_0b29065d00ae9376b1b5223d2ad4f579
#
_entry.id   0b29065d00ae9376b1b5223d2ad4f579
#
_cell.length_a   1.000
_cell.length_b   1.000
_cell.length_c   1.000
_cell.angle_alpha   90.00
_cell.angle_beta   90.00
_cell.angle_gamma   90.00
#
_symmetry.space_group_name_H-M   'P 1'
#
loop_
_entity.id
_entity.type
_entity.pdbx_description
1 polymer ?
#
loop_
_entity_poly.entity_id
_entity_poly.type
_entity_poly.pdbx_seq_one_letter_code
_entity_poly.pdbx_strand_id
1 'polypeptide(L)'
;ATGKYGYMAYADDQLGYWNFVYQAGGYILNEDKTKAGFTQPATEKAMKFYIGLQQNDWCPDQTYFAETAPGTAFFSEKGAMFLEGDWNILAELQNYPEMVGKWDVAVLPKCPDPESGDGRATISNGLCYATAANNKNLDTVKDILKFFGSEEGQRIQGESGAAIPAYQGLEDTWAGCFAEYPINIQCFIEMFEYSIQSVNNASRPEWKSKVNDELLKIYAGTEDLETGLQKMQDIVDQASAG
;
A
#
# COMPACT_ATOMS: atom_id res chain seq x y z
N ALA A 1 -27.99 12.66 1.80
CA ALA A 1 -26.80 11.80 1.70
C ALA A 1 -26.96 10.65 2.70
N THR A 2 -26.62 9.43 2.32
CA THR A 2 -26.76 8.22 3.17
C THR A 2 -25.69 8.15 4.28
N GLY A 3 -24.68 9.05 4.25
CA GLY A 3 -23.50 8.98 5.12
C GLY A 3 -22.61 7.77 4.83
N LYS A 4 -22.72 7.20 3.62
CA LYS A 4 -21.90 6.08 3.13
C LYS A 4 -21.11 6.52 1.90
N TYR A 5 -19.90 6.01 1.77
CA TYR A 5 -18.94 6.34 0.70
C TYR A 5 -18.64 5.12 -0.16
N GLY A 6 -18.32 5.35 -1.42
CA GLY A 6 -17.97 4.28 -2.36
C GLY A 6 -16.58 3.70 -2.11
N TYR A 7 -15.62 4.57 -1.77
CA TYR A 7 -14.22 4.18 -1.56
C TYR A 7 -13.58 4.98 -0.43
N MET A 8 -12.63 4.39 0.27
CA MET A 8 -11.89 5.04 1.36
C MET A 8 -10.47 5.40 0.91
N ALA A 9 -10.36 6.44 0.06
CA ALA A 9 -9.10 6.93 -0.50
C ALA A 9 -8.42 7.93 0.45
N TYR A 10 -7.60 7.45 1.35
CA TYR A 10 -6.82 8.32 2.23
C TYR A 10 -5.42 8.63 1.70
N ALA A 11 -4.79 9.67 2.23
CA ALA A 11 -3.47 10.13 1.81
C ALA A 11 -2.36 9.18 2.33
N ASP A 12 -2.17 8.07 1.64
CA ASP A 12 -1.12 7.09 1.92
C ASP A 12 -0.36 6.72 0.65
N ASP A 13 0.88 6.32 0.80
CA ASP A 13 1.73 5.89 -0.30
C ASP A 13 1.40 4.45 -0.72
N GLN A 14 1.56 3.48 0.15
CA GLN A 14 1.44 2.06 -0.15
C GLN A 14 -0.04 1.60 -0.28
N LEU A 15 -0.88 1.94 0.70
CA LEU A 15 -2.30 1.62 0.71
C LEU A 15 -3.14 2.69 -0.02
N GLY A 16 -2.51 3.50 -0.86
CA GLY A 16 -3.12 4.62 -1.53
C GLY A 16 -2.62 4.83 -2.96
N TYR A 17 -2.22 6.05 -3.24
CA TYR A 17 -2.04 6.56 -4.60
C TYR A 17 -0.92 5.90 -5.41
N TRP A 18 0.12 5.32 -4.78
CA TRP A 18 1.21 4.68 -5.53
C TRP A 18 0.72 3.56 -6.46
N ASN A 19 -0.24 2.75 -6.00
CA ASN A 19 -0.82 1.70 -6.83
C ASN A 19 -1.38 2.28 -8.15
N PHE A 20 -2.15 3.35 -8.04
CA PHE A 20 -2.77 4.02 -9.20
C PHE A 20 -1.75 4.69 -10.11
N VAL A 21 -0.67 5.25 -9.54
CA VAL A 21 0.43 5.84 -10.33
C VAL A 21 1.08 4.78 -11.22
N TYR A 22 1.46 3.64 -10.65
CA TYR A 22 2.07 2.57 -11.43
C TYR A 22 1.09 1.90 -12.40
N GLN A 23 -0.18 1.76 -12.04
CA GLN A 23 -1.22 1.29 -12.95
C GLN A 23 -1.41 2.21 -14.17
N ALA A 24 -1.25 3.51 -14.00
CA ALA A 24 -1.32 4.46 -15.10
C ALA A 24 -0.06 4.46 -16.00
N GLY A 25 0.99 3.74 -15.62
CA GLY A 25 2.29 3.71 -16.31
C GLY A 25 3.25 4.80 -15.86
N GLY A 26 2.95 5.48 -14.73
CA GLY A 26 3.84 6.43 -14.07
C GLY A 26 4.82 5.75 -13.11
N TYR A 27 5.55 6.56 -12.37
CA TYR A 27 6.48 6.09 -11.34
C TYR A 27 6.65 7.15 -10.24
N ILE A 28 7.06 6.70 -9.05
CA ILE A 28 7.37 7.59 -7.92
C ILE A 28 8.83 8.05 -7.95
N LEU A 29 9.76 7.11 -8.13
CA LEU A 29 11.18 7.39 -8.39
C LEU A 29 11.59 6.72 -9.69
N ASN A 30 12.48 7.37 -10.44
CA ASN A 30 13.10 6.79 -11.62
C ASN A 30 13.94 5.54 -11.26
N GLU A 31 14.43 4.83 -12.27
CA GLU A 31 15.18 3.58 -12.09
C GLU A 31 16.41 3.77 -11.19
N ASP A 32 17.15 4.86 -11.36
CA ASP A 32 18.33 5.22 -10.55
C ASP A 32 17.97 5.66 -9.14
N LYS A 33 16.69 5.88 -8.83
CA LYS A 33 16.17 6.41 -7.55
C LYS A 33 16.70 7.80 -7.19
N THR A 34 17.07 8.58 -8.20
CA THR A 34 17.64 9.92 -8.05
C THR A 34 16.65 11.05 -8.32
N LYS A 35 15.55 10.75 -9.02
CA LYS A 35 14.53 11.73 -9.40
C LYS A 35 13.13 11.18 -9.21
N ALA A 36 12.24 12.06 -8.80
CA ALA A 36 10.83 11.74 -8.71
C ALA A 36 10.12 11.75 -10.08
N GLY A 37 8.93 11.17 -10.13
CA GLY A 37 8.07 11.13 -11.30
C GLY A 37 6.72 11.81 -11.12
N PHE A 38 6.60 12.77 -10.19
CA PHE A 38 5.31 13.40 -9.89
C PHE A 38 4.77 14.27 -11.02
N THR A 39 5.63 14.83 -11.86
CA THR A 39 5.26 15.67 -13.00
C THR A 39 5.12 14.89 -14.32
N GLN A 40 5.20 13.57 -14.28
CA GLN A 40 4.97 12.73 -15.46
C GLN A 40 3.46 12.70 -15.79
N PRO A 41 3.07 12.74 -17.08
CA PRO A 41 1.65 12.73 -17.48
C PRO A 41 0.85 11.56 -16.89
N ALA A 42 1.43 10.36 -16.84
CA ALA A 42 0.80 9.19 -16.26
C ALA A 42 0.58 9.34 -14.75
N THR A 43 1.54 9.92 -14.02
CA THR A 43 1.41 10.19 -12.59
C THR A 43 0.36 11.25 -12.33
N GLU A 44 0.37 12.35 -13.08
CA GLU A 44 -0.65 13.39 -12.98
C GLU A 44 -2.06 12.82 -13.21
N LYS A 45 -2.24 12.01 -14.25
CA LYS A 45 -3.50 11.31 -14.54
C LYS A 45 -3.99 10.47 -13.36
N ALA A 46 -3.10 9.67 -12.77
CA ALA A 46 -3.42 8.84 -11.62
C ALA A 46 -3.79 9.68 -10.39
N MET A 47 -3.01 10.72 -10.11
CA MET A 47 -3.25 11.62 -8.97
C MET A 47 -4.57 12.40 -9.13
N LYS A 48 -4.87 12.86 -10.34
CA LYS A 48 -6.16 13.50 -10.66
C LYS A 48 -7.35 12.56 -10.41
N PHE A 49 -7.21 11.28 -10.80
CA PHE A 49 -8.22 10.26 -10.50
C PHE A 49 -8.37 10.05 -9.00
N TYR A 50 -7.28 9.78 -8.29
CA TYR A 50 -7.29 9.41 -6.87
C TYR A 50 -7.80 10.54 -5.97
N ILE A 51 -7.34 11.76 -6.18
CA ILE A 51 -7.80 12.96 -5.47
C ILE A 51 -9.26 13.28 -5.84
N GLY A 52 -9.61 13.06 -7.10
CA GLY A 52 -10.97 13.24 -7.62
C GLY A 52 -12.03 12.38 -6.92
N LEU A 53 -11.66 11.25 -6.32
CA LEU A 53 -12.57 10.43 -5.52
C LEU A 53 -13.14 11.22 -4.34
N GLN A 54 -12.32 12.02 -3.65
CA GLN A 54 -12.78 12.91 -2.59
C GLN A 54 -13.52 14.13 -3.14
N GLN A 55 -12.97 14.78 -4.19
CA GLN A 55 -13.56 15.99 -4.77
C GLN A 55 -14.96 15.76 -5.36
N ASN A 56 -15.32 14.53 -5.71
CA ASN A 56 -16.63 14.13 -6.20
C ASN A 56 -17.52 13.51 -5.11
N ASP A 57 -17.20 13.66 -3.84
CA ASP A 57 -17.93 13.11 -2.69
C ASP A 57 -18.07 11.57 -2.69
N TRP A 58 -17.19 10.85 -3.40
CA TRP A 58 -17.20 9.37 -3.40
C TRP A 58 -16.36 8.79 -2.25
N CYS A 59 -15.56 9.63 -1.63
CA CYS A 59 -14.69 9.34 -0.51
C CYS A 59 -14.85 10.44 0.55
N PRO A 60 -14.73 10.14 1.85
CA PRO A 60 -14.65 11.19 2.88
C PRO A 60 -13.39 12.04 2.71
N ASP A 61 -13.40 13.22 3.30
CA ASP A 61 -12.23 14.10 3.32
C ASP A 61 -11.09 13.55 4.22
N GLN A 62 -9.92 14.15 4.11
CA GLN A 62 -8.75 13.70 4.89
C GLN A 62 -8.89 13.98 6.40
N THR A 63 -9.78 14.90 6.81
CA THR A 63 -10.10 15.16 8.22
C THR A 63 -10.79 13.94 8.85
N TYR A 64 -11.68 13.29 8.10
CA TYR A 64 -12.31 12.05 8.53
C TYR A 64 -11.28 10.96 8.83
N PHE A 65 -10.26 10.82 7.98
CA PHE A 65 -9.21 9.81 8.14
C PHE A 65 -8.22 10.11 9.28
N ALA A 66 -8.16 11.35 9.76
CA ALA A 66 -7.41 11.68 10.97
C ALA A 66 -8.01 11.04 12.24
N GLU A 67 -9.32 10.73 12.22
CA GLU A 67 -10.05 10.17 13.36
C GLU A 67 -10.47 8.71 13.14
N THR A 68 -10.64 8.28 11.88
CA THR A 68 -11.21 6.97 11.54
C THR A 68 -10.38 6.28 10.47
N ALA A 69 -9.75 5.15 10.80
CA ALA A 69 -9.02 4.35 9.83
C ALA A 69 -9.95 3.79 8.73
N PRO A 70 -9.46 3.63 7.47
CA PRO A 70 -10.25 3.09 6.36
C PRO A 70 -10.96 1.77 6.65
N GLY A 71 -10.25 0.80 7.26
CA GLY A 71 -10.81 -0.48 7.66
C GLY A 71 -11.93 -0.33 8.70
N THR A 72 -11.75 0.52 9.73
CA THR A 72 -12.80 0.82 10.72
C THR A 72 -14.06 1.39 10.05
N ALA A 73 -13.89 2.30 9.08
CA ALA A 73 -15.02 2.85 8.33
C ALA A 73 -15.73 1.78 7.48
N PHE A 74 -14.98 0.88 6.86
CA PHE A 74 -15.54 -0.22 6.07
C PHE A 74 -16.34 -1.18 6.94
N PHE A 75 -15.75 -1.70 8.03
CA PHE A 75 -16.43 -2.66 8.93
C PHE A 75 -17.57 -2.02 9.75
N SER A 76 -17.61 -0.69 9.85
CA SER A 76 -18.76 0.06 10.38
C SER A 76 -19.81 0.39 9.29
N GLU A 77 -19.72 -0.23 8.11
CA GLU A 77 -20.62 -0.03 6.97
C GLU A 77 -20.71 1.44 6.47
N LYS A 78 -19.65 2.23 6.67
CA LYS A 78 -19.53 3.60 6.17
C LYS A 78 -18.86 3.68 4.80
N GLY A 79 -18.02 2.71 4.45
CA GLY A 79 -17.34 2.57 3.17
C GLY A 79 -17.68 1.26 2.48
N ALA A 80 -17.80 1.28 1.15
CA ALA A 80 -18.06 0.08 0.37
C ALA A 80 -16.78 -0.63 -0.07
N MET A 81 -15.66 0.11 -0.19
CA MET A 81 -14.37 -0.42 -0.64
C MET A 81 -13.21 0.34 0.01
N PHE A 82 -12.13 -0.36 0.27
CA PHE A 82 -10.84 0.23 0.68
C PHE A 82 -9.69 -0.68 0.22
N LEU A 83 -8.49 -0.15 0.23
CA LEU A 83 -7.28 -0.88 -0.09
C LEU A 83 -6.63 -1.35 1.20
N GLU A 84 -6.23 -2.63 1.24
CA GLU A 84 -5.59 -3.21 2.41
C GLU A 84 -4.56 -4.28 1.99
N GLY A 85 -3.70 -4.65 2.91
CA GLY A 85 -2.69 -5.69 2.71
C GLY A 85 -3.06 -7.02 3.35
N ASP A 86 -2.39 -8.06 2.89
CA ASP A 86 -2.57 -9.45 3.35
C ASP A 86 -2.39 -9.62 4.87
N TRP A 87 -1.57 -8.78 5.49
CA TRP A 87 -1.23 -8.82 6.93
C TRP A 87 -2.40 -8.49 7.88
N ASN A 88 -3.45 -7.84 7.40
CA ASN A 88 -4.59 -7.44 8.23
C ASN A 88 -5.77 -8.41 8.15
N ILE A 89 -5.84 -9.26 7.12
CA ILE A 89 -7.03 -10.07 6.83
C ILE A 89 -7.44 -10.95 8.02
N LEU A 90 -6.50 -11.65 8.65
CA LEU A 90 -6.81 -12.51 9.80
C LEU A 90 -7.33 -11.69 10.98
N ALA A 91 -6.70 -10.55 11.28
CA ALA A 91 -7.13 -9.67 12.35
C ALA A 91 -8.54 -9.10 12.10
N GLU A 92 -8.84 -8.75 10.86
CA GLU A 92 -10.16 -8.23 10.47
C GLU A 92 -11.25 -9.30 10.62
N LEU A 93 -11.00 -10.53 10.18
CA LEU A 93 -11.93 -11.64 10.37
C LEU A 93 -12.20 -11.94 11.86
N GLN A 94 -11.18 -11.81 12.71
CA GLN A 94 -11.30 -12.04 14.15
C GLN A 94 -11.96 -10.87 14.87
N ASN A 95 -11.68 -9.64 14.48
CA ASN A 95 -12.21 -8.44 15.13
C ASN A 95 -13.66 -8.13 14.74
N TYR A 96 -14.10 -8.59 13.54
CA TYR A 96 -15.43 -8.32 13.00
C TYR A 96 -16.14 -9.63 12.58
N PRO A 97 -16.32 -10.59 13.50
CA PRO A 97 -16.91 -11.90 13.19
C PRO A 97 -18.33 -11.82 12.61
N GLU A 98 -19.09 -10.75 12.95
CA GLU A 98 -20.42 -10.49 12.42
C GLU A 98 -20.42 -10.07 10.95
N MET A 99 -19.26 -9.66 10.42
CA MET A 99 -19.08 -9.27 9.03
C MET A 99 -18.58 -10.42 8.14
N VAL A 100 -18.22 -11.56 8.70
CA VAL A 100 -17.80 -12.74 7.92
C VAL A 100 -18.90 -13.15 6.95
N GLY A 101 -18.55 -13.34 5.67
CA GLY A 101 -19.47 -13.63 4.59
C GLY A 101 -20.26 -12.44 4.04
N LYS A 102 -20.02 -11.22 4.55
CA LYS A 102 -20.62 -9.98 4.02
C LYS A 102 -19.67 -9.13 3.19
N TRP A 103 -18.41 -9.50 3.12
CA TRP A 103 -17.36 -8.85 2.34
C TRP A 103 -16.42 -9.87 1.71
N ASP A 104 -15.69 -9.44 0.74
CA ASP A 104 -14.72 -10.26 0.03
C ASP A 104 -13.54 -9.38 -0.42
N VAL A 105 -12.46 -10.00 -0.86
CA VAL A 105 -11.29 -9.35 -1.42
C VAL A 105 -11.16 -9.66 -2.91
N ALA A 106 -10.61 -8.71 -3.66
CA ALA A 106 -10.40 -8.85 -5.09
C ALA A 106 -9.08 -8.20 -5.50
N VAL A 107 -8.56 -8.62 -6.64
CA VAL A 107 -7.43 -7.94 -7.28
C VAL A 107 -7.77 -6.47 -7.54
N LEU A 108 -6.76 -5.60 -7.48
CA LEU A 108 -6.96 -4.19 -7.82
C LEU A 108 -7.47 -4.02 -9.25
N PRO A 109 -8.40 -3.08 -9.48
CA PRO A 109 -8.87 -2.79 -10.83
C PRO A 109 -7.74 -2.26 -11.70
N LYS A 110 -7.80 -2.54 -13.01
CA LYS A 110 -6.84 -2.03 -13.98
C LYS A 110 -7.08 -0.56 -14.30
N CYS A 111 -6.01 0.19 -14.58
CA CYS A 111 -6.14 1.43 -15.33
C CYS A 111 -6.64 1.08 -16.75
N PRO A 112 -7.75 1.67 -17.23
CA PRO A 112 -8.33 1.28 -18.53
C PRO A 112 -7.49 1.73 -19.73
N ASP A 113 -6.72 2.79 -19.58
CA ASP A 113 -5.92 3.44 -20.63
C ASP A 113 -4.56 3.91 -20.07
N PRO A 114 -3.66 2.99 -19.69
CA PRO A 114 -2.35 3.34 -19.15
C PRO A 114 -1.46 3.95 -20.24
N GLU A 115 -0.56 4.86 -19.86
CA GLU A 115 0.46 5.41 -20.78
C GLU A 115 1.51 4.35 -21.14
N SER A 116 1.71 3.35 -20.29
CA SER A 116 2.56 2.20 -20.55
C SER A 116 2.10 0.98 -19.73
N GLY A 117 2.54 -0.22 -20.14
CA GLY A 117 2.16 -1.47 -19.48
C GLY A 117 0.72 -1.91 -19.80
N ASP A 118 0.19 -2.81 -18.99
CA ASP A 118 -1.15 -3.40 -19.17
C ASP A 118 -2.20 -2.85 -18.19
N GLY A 119 -1.84 -1.82 -17.44
CA GLY A 119 -2.71 -1.17 -16.45
C GLY A 119 -2.80 -1.88 -15.11
N ARG A 120 -2.07 -2.97 -14.90
CA ARG A 120 -2.00 -3.69 -13.62
C ARG A 120 -0.76 -3.27 -12.84
N ALA A 121 -0.92 -2.99 -11.57
CA ALA A 121 0.16 -2.85 -10.60
C ALA A 121 -0.41 -2.96 -9.19
N THR A 122 0.40 -3.46 -8.27
CA THR A 122 0.19 -3.40 -6.83
C THR A 122 1.53 -3.17 -6.14
N ILE A 123 1.52 -2.49 -5.01
CA ILE A 123 2.75 -2.27 -4.25
C ILE A 123 3.00 -3.45 -3.31
N SER A 124 4.15 -4.09 -3.46
CA SER A 124 4.64 -5.12 -2.54
C SER A 124 5.65 -4.51 -1.57
N ASN A 125 5.44 -4.70 -0.29
CA ASN A 125 6.39 -4.38 0.77
C ASN A 125 7.00 -5.66 1.33
N GLY A 126 8.31 -5.63 1.56
CA GLY A 126 8.99 -6.66 2.33
C GLY A 126 9.38 -6.14 3.71
N LEU A 127 9.19 -6.95 4.73
CA LEU A 127 9.76 -6.71 6.04
C LEU A 127 11.09 -7.46 6.18
N CYS A 128 12.02 -6.90 6.94
CA CYS A 128 13.27 -7.57 7.27
C CYS A 128 13.53 -7.55 8.77
N TYR A 129 14.14 -8.61 9.25
CA TYR A 129 14.69 -8.66 10.59
C TYR A 129 16.10 -8.06 10.60
N ALA A 130 16.40 -7.21 11.56
CA ALA A 130 17.69 -6.57 11.68
C ALA A 130 18.19 -6.59 13.13
N THR A 131 19.48 -6.44 13.29
CA THR A 131 20.12 -6.26 14.60
C THR A 131 21.10 -5.09 14.56
N ALA A 132 21.31 -4.45 15.71
CA ALA A 132 22.31 -3.41 15.82
C ALA A 132 23.72 -4.00 15.62
N ALA A 133 24.58 -3.29 14.87
CA ALA A 133 25.94 -3.74 14.56
C ALA A 133 26.82 -3.92 15.81
N ASN A 134 26.52 -3.20 16.90
CA ASN A 134 27.21 -3.31 18.18
C ASN A 134 26.56 -4.28 19.20
N ASN A 135 25.66 -5.14 18.73
CA ASN A 135 25.03 -6.15 19.58
C ASN A 135 26.10 -7.11 20.12
N LYS A 136 26.14 -7.30 21.45
CA LYS A 136 27.12 -8.16 22.13
C LYS A 136 26.93 -9.65 21.88
N ASN A 137 25.76 -10.06 21.39
CA ASN A 137 25.38 -11.45 21.11
C ASN A 137 25.19 -11.68 19.61
N LEU A 138 26.00 -11.07 18.75
CA LEU A 138 25.84 -11.09 17.29
C LEU A 138 25.71 -12.50 16.72
N ASP A 139 26.49 -13.45 17.19
CA ASP A 139 26.47 -14.81 16.62
C ASP A 139 25.14 -15.52 16.96
N THR A 140 24.66 -15.42 18.19
CA THR A 140 23.33 -15.94 18.57
C THR A 140 22.22 -15.27 17.76
N VAL A 141 22.27 -13.96 17.59
CA VAL A 141 21.26 -13.24 16.81
C VAL A 141 21.31 -13.64 15.34
N LYS A 142 22.49 -13.83 14.76
CA LYS A 142 22.62 -14.35 13.37
C LYS A 142 21.96 -15.73 13.21
N ASP A 143 22.09 -16.63 14.18
CA ASP A 143 21.45 -17.94 14.12
C ASP A 143 19.93 -17.84 14.22
N ILE A 144 19.41 -16.93 15.05
CA ILE A 144 17.97 -16.62 15.11
C ILE A 144 17.50 -16.05 13.75
N LEU A 145 18.23 -15.11 13.17
CA LEU A 145 17.88 -14.52 11.88
C LEU A 145 17.90 -15.55 10.74
N LYS A 146 18.88 -16.48 10.75
CA LYS A 146 18.90 -17.60 9.80
C LYS A 146 17.68 -18.51 9.96
N PHE A 147 17.26 -18.78 11.20
CA PHE A 147 16.06 -19.57 11.45
C PHE A 147 14.81 -18.86 10.92
N PHE A 148 14.63 -17.56 11.18
CA PHE A 148 13.50 -16.80 10.65
C PHE A 148 13.46 -16.76 9.12
N GLY A 149 14.60 -16.77 8.45
CA GLY A 149 14.70 -16.84 6.99
C GLY A 149 14.73 -18.27 6.42
N SER A 150 14.70 -19.31 7.25
CA SER A 150 14.67 -20.70 6.81
C SER A 150 13.28 -21.12 6.33
N GLU A 151 13.21 -22.22 5.58
CA GLU A 151 11.93 -22.81 5.19
C GLU A 151 11.02 -23.08 6.39
N GLU A 152 11.58 -23.65 7.46
CA GLU A 152 10.82 -23.95 8.70
C GLU A 152 10.29 -22.69 9.37
N GLY A 153 11.15 -21.67 9.56
CA GLY A 153 10.75 -20.40 10.17
C GLY A 153 9.69 -19.66 9.35
N GLN A 154 9.82 -19.66 8.03
CA GLN A 154 8.86 -19.03 7.13
C GLN A 154 7.56 -19.84 7.01
N ARG A 155 7.60 -21.16 7.14
CA ARG A 155 6.40 -22.00 7.24
C ARG A 155 5.59 -21.68 8.49
N ILE A 156 6.25 -21.57 9.64
CA ILE A 156 5.60 -21.17 10.91
C ILE A 156 4.94 -19.79 10.75
N GLN A 157 5.61 -18.85 10.10
CA GLN A 157 5.04 -17.52 9.82
C GLN A 157 3.77 -17.64 8.95
N GLY A 158 3.83 -18.40 7.84
CA GLY A 158 2.66 -18.63 6.99
C GLY A 158 1.49 -19.25 7.75
N GLU A 159 1.75 -20.36 8.44
CA GLU A 159 0.75 -21.09 9.25
C GLU A 159 0.16 -20.24 10.40
N SER A 160 0.80 -19.17 10.79
CA SER A 160 0.24 -18.21 11.76
C SER A 160 -0.80 -17.26 11.14
N GLY A 161 -0.90 -17.20 9.82
CA GLY A 161 -1.79 -16.26 9.10
C GLY A 161 -1.34 -14.80 9.14
N ALA A 162 -0.15 -14.50 9.67
CA ALA A 162 0.31 -13.13 9.88
C ALA A 162 0.64 -12.39 8.59
N ALA A 163 1.27 -13.05 7.63
CA ALA A 163 1.57 -12.51 6.30
C ALA A 163 2.04 -13.63 5.36
N ILE A 164 1.97 -13.39 4.06
CA ILE A 164 2.50 -14.30 3.06
C ILE A 164 4.02 -14.47 3.26
N PRO A 165 4.53 -15.72 3.38
CA PRO A 165 5.96 -15.96 3.57
C PRO A 165 6.80 -15.46 2.40
N ALA A 166 7.99 -14.93 2.69
CA ALA A 166 8.95 -14.54 1.66
C ALA A 166 9.73 -15.74 1.06
N TYR A 167 9.63 -16.92 1.67
CA TYR A 167 10.26 -18.15 1.16
C TYR A 167 9.39 -18.72 0.05
N GLN A 168 9.94 -18.79 -1.16
CA GLN A 168 9.23 -19.22 -2.37
C GLN A 168 8.63 -20.64 -2.19
N GLY A 169 7.38 -20.80 -2.57
CA GLY A 169 6.65 -22.06 -2.52
C GLY A 169 5.96 -22.33 -1.17
N LEU A 170 5.93 -21.36 -0.26
CA LEU A 170 5.21 -21.45 1.00
C LEU A 170 3.94 -20.59 1.07
N GLU A 171 3.54 -19.96 -0.04
CA GLU A 171 2.38 -19.09 -0.13
C GLU A 171 1.10 -19.79 0.34
N ASP A 172 0.94 -21.06 0.01
CA ASP A 172 -0.21 -21.88 0.38
C ASP A 172 -0.31 -22.12 1.90
N THR A 173 0.79 -22.00 2.65
CA THR A 173 0.74 -22.14 4.12
C THR A 173 -0.06 -21.00 4.75
N TRP A 174 0.09 -19.79 4.21
CA TRP A 174 -0.69 -18.62 4.62
C TRP A 174 -2.14 -18.73 4.11
N ALA A 175 -2.34 -19.04 2.83
CA ALA A 175 -3.67 -19.18 2.24
C ALA A 175 -4.52 -20.22 2.96
N GLY A 176 -3.91 -21.33 3.41
CA GLY A 176 -4.57 -22.40 4.15
C GLY A 176 -5.20 -21.95 5.47
N CYS A 177 -4.70 -20.87 6.09
CA CYS A 177 -5.30 -20.31 7.32
C CYS A 177 -6.72 -19.77 7.11
N PHE A 178 -7.10 -19.52 5.87
CA PHE A 178 -8.40 -18.92 5.51
C PHE A 178 -9.38 -19.91 4.88
N ALA A 179 -9.06 -21.22 4.85
CA ALA A 179 -9.85 -22.24 4.18
C ALA A 179 -11.31 -22.34 4.71
N GLU A 180 -11.52 -22.00 5.96
CA GLU A 180 -12.87 -22.02 6.59
C GLU A 180 -13.66 -20.72 6.36
N TYR A 181 -13.03 -19.69 5.79
CA TYR A 181 -13.66 -18.39 5.56
C TYR A 181 -14.12 -18.25 4.11
N PRO A 182 -15.32 -17.71 3.86
CA PRO A 182 -15.81 -17.47 2.50
C PRO A 182 -15.21 -16.17 1.93
N ILE A 183 -13.89 -16.19 1.67
CA ILE A 183 -13.11 -15.04 1.19
C ILE A 183 -12.12 -15.47 0.10
N ASN A 184 -11.98 -14.66 -0.96
CA ASN A 184 -11.10 -14.94 -2.09
C ASN A 184 -9.64 -14.57 -1.81
N ILE A 185 -9.01 -15.27 -0.88
CA ILE A 185 -7.64 -14.95 -0.43
C ILE A 185 -6.58 -15.12 -1.54
N GLN A 186 -6.85 -15.91 -2.58
CA GLN A 186 -5.94 -16.15 -3.68
C GLN A 186 -5.60 -14.91 -4.50
N CYS A 187 -6.45 -13.87 -4.46
CA CYS A 187 -6.19 -12.60 -5.15
C CYS A 187 -4.88 -11.95 -4.70
N PHE A 188 -4.45 -12.11 -3.44
CA PHE A 188 -3.18 -11.58 -2.96
C PHE A 188 -1.98 -12.29 -3.59
N ILE A 189 -2.06 -13.62 -3.76
CA ILE A 189 -1.01 -14.42 -4.40
C ILE A 189 -0.95 -14.12 -5.90
N GLU A 190 -2.12 -14.01 -6.57
CA GLU A 190 -2.21 -13.66 -7.99
C GLU A 190 -1.52 -12.31 -8.28
N MET A 191 -1.71 -11.33 -7.40
CA MET A 191 -1.14 -10.00 -7.61
C MET A 191 0.40 -9.94 -7.54
N PHE A 192 1.09 -10.97 -7.03
CA PHE A 192 2.55 -11.02 -7.08
C PHE A 192 3.11 -11.02 -8.50
N GLU A 193 2.39 -11.55 -9.49
CA GLU A 193 2.84 -11.58 -10.89
C GLU A 193 3.12 -10.18 -11.47
N TYR A 194 2.43 -9.16 -10.96
CA TYR A 194 2.57 -7.77 -11.40
C TYR A 194 2.83 -6.79 -10.25
N SER A 195 3.36 -7.32 -9.15
CA SER A 195 3.71 -6.49 -8.01
C SER A 195 4.97 -5.67 -8.27
N ILE A 196 4.99 -4.47 -7.72
CA ILE A 196 6.11 -3.54 -7.77
C ILE A 196 6.63 -3.38 -6.36
N GLN A 197 7.93 -3.63 -6.17
CA GLN A 197 8.54 -3.41 -4.87
C GLN A 197 8.40 -1.95 -4.46
N SER A 198 7.98 -1.72 -3.22
CA SER A 198 7.88 -0.37 -2.65
C SER A 198 9.17 0.40 -2.85
N VAL A 199 9.06 1.56 -3.49
CA VAL A 199 10.21 2.37 -3.87
C VAL A 199 10.82 3.04 -2.66
N ASN A 200 12.13 2.93 -2.54
CA ASN A 200 12.87 3.49 -1.43
C ASN A 200 14.26 3.97 -1.88
N ASN A 201 14.71 5.07 -1.30
CA ASN A 201 16.09 5.56 -1.38
C ASN A 201 16.55 6.04 0.00
N ALA A 202 17.83 6.35 0.15
CA ALA A 202 18.40 6.76 1.44
C ALA A 202 17.75 8.03 2.01
N SER A 203 17.25 8.92 1.15
CA SER A 203 16.62 10.19 1.52
C SER A 203 15.11 10.08 1.80
N ARG A 204 14.49 8.89 1.65
CA ARG A 204 13.04 8.75 1.89
C ARG A 204 12.56 9.28 3.24
N PRO A 205 13.26 9.09 4.37
CA PRO A 205 12.85 9.66 5.65
C PRO A 205 12.73 11.19 5.64
N GLU A 206 13.50 11.88 4.78
CA GLU A 206 13.49 13.34 4.69
C GLU A 206 12.33 13.87 3.84
N TRP A 207 11.98 13.16 2.76
CA TRP A 207 10.99 13.66 1.81
C TRP A 207 9.57 13.11 2.03
N LYS A 208 9.41 11.91 2.61
CA LYS A 208 8.10 11.26 2.74
C LYS A 208 7.07 12.15 3.44
N SER A 209 7.41 12.70 4.59
CA SER A 209 6.52 13.58 5.37
C SER A 209 6.17 14.85 4.59
N LYS A 210 7.16 15.49 3.97
CA LYS A 210 6.98 16.73 3.20
C LYS A 210 6.09 16.53 1.97
N VAL A 211 6.26 15.39 1.27
CA VAL A 211 5.41 15.00 0.14
C VAL A 211 3.96 14.79 0.61
N ASN A 212 3.77 14.13 1.75
CA ASN A 212 2.44 13.94 2.31
C ASN A 212 1.79 15.27 2.72
N ASP A 213 2.55 16.21 3.28
CA ASP A 213 2.05 17.56 3.63
C ASP A 213 1.55 18.32 2.39
N GLU A 214 2.28 18.23 1.26
CA GLU A 214 1.83 18.83 0.00
C GLU A 214 0.60 18.13 -0.57
N LEU A 215 0.55 16.80 -0.50
CA LEU A 215 -0.61 16.03 -0.91
C LEU A 215 -1.88 16.44 -0.14
N LEU A 216 -1.76 16.64 1.18
CA LEU A 216 -2.86 17.10 2.02
C LEU A 216 -3.36 18.50 1.64
N LYS A 217 -2.49 19.41 1.18
CA LYS A 217 -2.89 20.73 0.68
C LYS A 217 -3.71 20.62 -0.60
N ILE A 218 -3.34 19.70 -1.50
CA ILE A 218 -4.12 19.46 -2.72
C ILE A 218 -5.51 18.91 -2.34
N TYR A 219 -5.60 17.96 -1.41
CA TYR A 219 -6.88 17.45 -0.92
C TYR A 219 -7.75 18.53 -0.29
N ALA A 220 -7.15 19.45 0.47
CA ALA A 220 -7.84 20.57 1.10
C ALA A 220 -8.25 21.68 0.10
N GLY A 221 -7.81 21.60 -1.16
CA GLY A 221 -8.06 22.63 -2.18
C GLY A 221 -7.31 23.94 -1.93
N THR A 222 -6.32 23.95 -1.04
CA THR A 222 -5.45 25.11 -0.76
C THR A 222 -4.28 25.21 -1.72
N GLU A 223 -4.02 24.13 -2.47
CA GLU A 223 -3.05 24.05 -3.54
C GLU A 223 -3.70 23.38 -4.76
N ASP A 224 -3.45 23.87 -5.96
CA ASP A 224 -3.88 23.18 -7.17
C ASP A 224 -2.99 21.95 -7.47
N LEU A 225 -3.52 21.01 -8.26
CA LEU A 225 -2.86 19.74 -8.51
C LEU A 225 -1.49 19.92 -9.17
N GLU A 226 -1.39 20.74 -10.22
CA GLU A 226 -0.16 20.93 -10.98
C GLU A 226 0.95 21.52 -10.10
N THR A 227 0.64 22.59 -9.40
CA THR A 227 1.57 23.24 -8.45
C THR A 227 1.98 22.29 -7.34
N GLY A 228 1.06 21.54 -6.76
CA GLY A 228 1.35 20.59 -5.69
C GLY A 228 2.26 19.44 -6.18
N LEU A 229 1.97 18.86 -7.35
CA LEU A 229 2.83 17.81 -7.93
C LEU A 229 4.23 18.33 -8.26
N GLN A 230 4.37 19.57 -8.74
CA GLN A 230 5.68 20.18 -8.96
C GLN A 230 6.45 20.33 -7.64
N LYS A 231 5.80 20.77 -6.57
CA LYS A 231 6.44 20.86 -5.25
C LYS A 231 6.85 19.48 -4.71
N MET A 232 6.00 18.47 -4.87
CA MET A 232 6.33 17.09 -4.48
C MET A 232 7.55 16.59 -5.27
N GLN A 233 7.62 16.88 -6.58
CA GLN A 233 8.78 16.61 -7.42
C GLN A 233 10.04 17.26 -6.87
N ASP A 234 10.01 18.57 -6.61
CA ASP A 234 11.15 19.35 -6.15
C ASP A 234 11.65 18.87 -4.77
N ILE A 235 10.74 18.56 -3.85
CA ILE A 235 11.06 18.03 -2.52
C ILE A 235 11.88 16.73 -2.63
N VAL A 236 11.45 15.81 -3.47
CA VAL A 236 12.13 14.52 -3.63
C VAL A 236 13.45 14.68 -4.37
N ASP A 237 13.49 15.46 -5.45
CA ASP A 237 14.68 15.68 -6.24
C ASP A 237 15.79 16.37 -5.41
N GLN A 238 15.43 17.38 -4.61
CA GLN A 238 16.37 18.03 -3.70
C GLN A 238 16.93 17.09 -2.63
N ALA A 239 16.07 16.28 -2.01
CA ALA A 239 16.50 15.31 -1.00
C ALA A 239 17.35 14.18 -1.60
N SER A 240 17.17 13.85 -2.88
CA SER A 240 17.89 12.77 -3.58
C SER A 240 19.21 13.23 -4.21
N ALA A 241 19.47 14.55 -4.28
CA ALA A 241 20.67 15.12 -4.87
C ALA A 241 21.88 15.17 -3.90
N GLY A 242 21.66 14.95 -2.61
CA GLY A 242 22.68 14.92 -1.54
C GLY A 242 23.10 13.52 -1.21
#